data_eacd98d570945abe83f4d66822d670a0
#
_entry.id   eacd98d570945abe83f4d66822d670a0
#
_cell.length_a   1.000
_cell.length_b   1.000
_cell.length_c   1.000
_cell.angle_alpha   90.00
_cell.angle_beta   90.00
_cell.angle_gamma   90.00
#
_symmetry.space_group_name_H-M   'P 1'
#
loop_
_entity.id
_entity.type
_entity.pdbx_description
1 polymer ?
#
loop_
_entity_poly.entity_id
_entity_poly.type
_entity_poly.pdbx_seq_one_letter_code
_entity_poly.pdbx_strand_id
1 'polypeptide(L)'
;MQASNKTLWGSFAAIVIVALAGVLAWNAFGRAPKAPEVDYHLLGGTTLSSQQLRGKVVLVEFWATSCTTCVGEMPSMVKTYDTFAPKGFDLVAVSMNYDNPQYVKNFATSGPDGALPFPVAMDRSGAVAKAFGDVRLTPTSFLIDRSGHIVKQYVGPTNLQELHSLIGQLLQQQA
;
A
#
# COMPACT_ATOMS: atom_id res chain seq x y z
N MET A 1 -65.06 -1.54 -1.94
CA MET A 1 -63.81 -0.82 -2.29
C MET A 1 -62.65 -1.78 -2.11
N GLN A 2 -62.23 -2.50 -3.19
CA GLN A 2 -61.07 -3.39 -3.15
C GLN A 2 -59.87 -2.61 -3.67
N ALA A 3 -59.06 -2.11 -2.78
CA ALA A 3 -57.76 -1.53 -3.17
C ALA A 3 -56.86 -2.65 -3.71
N SER A 4 -56.43 -2.47 -4.94
CA SER A 4 -55.70 -3.46 -5.73
C SER A 4 -54.35 -3.78 -5.08
N ASN A 5 -54.14 -5.00 -4.58
CA ASN A 5 -52.87 -5.52 -4.06
C ASN A 5 -51.73 -5.47 -5.11
N LYS A 6 -52.03 -5.27 -6.38
CA LYS A 6 -51.07 -5.19 -7.48
C LYS A 6 -50.14 -3.96 -7.40
N THR A 7 -50.64 -2.82 -6.90
CA THR A 7 -49.86 -1.59 -6.75
C THR A 7 -48.87 -1.68 -5.58
N LEU A 8 -49.21 -2.34 -4.49
CA LEU A 8 -48.34 -2.55 -3.34
C LEU A 8 -47.16 -3.47 -3.69
N TRP A 9 -47.38 -4.55 -4.43
CA TRP A 9 -46.35 -5.48 -4.87
C TRP A 9 -45.37 -4.85 -5.86
N GLY A 10 -45.83 -3.97 -6.77
CA GLY A 10 -45.00 -3.22 -7.69
C GLY A 10 -44.07 -2.26 -6.98
N SER A 11 -44.54 -1.58 -5.93
CA SER A 11 -43.72 -0.66 -5.13
C SER A 11 -42.65 -1.38 -4.31
N PHE A 12 -42.95 -2.55 -3.73
CA PHE A 12 -41.97 -3.36 -3.00
C PHE A 12 -40.88 -3.90 -3.92
N ALA A 13 -41.21 -4.37 -5.12
CA ALA A 13 -40.24 -4.85 -6.09
C ALA A 13 -39.29 -3.73 -6.54
N ALA A 14 -39.80 -2.52 -6.78
CA ALA A 14 -39.00 -1.37 -7.15
C ALA A 14 -37.99 -0.98 -6.04
N ILE A 15 -38.41 -0.97 -4.76
CA ILE A 15 -37.54 -0.66 -3.61
C ILE A 15 -36.45 -1.70 -3.48
N VAL A 16 -36.77 -2.99 -3.63
CA VAL A 16 -35.76 -4.07 -3.55
C VAL A 16 -34.74 -3.96 -4.67
N ILE A 17 -35.16 -3.64 -5.90
CA ILE A 17 -34.26 -3.45 -7.04
C ILE A 17 -33.33 -2.26 -6.80
N VAL A 18 -33.83 -1.14 -6.30
CA VAL A 18 -33.01 0.05 -5.99
C VAL A 18 -32.04 -0.25 -4.86
N ALA A 19 -32.46 -0.97 -3.82
CA ALA A 19 -31.58 -1.38 -2.73
C ALA A 19 -30.48 -2.32 -3.21
N LEU A 20 -30.81 -3.32 -4.04
CA LEU A 20 -29.83 -4.23 -4.64
C LEU A 20 -28.86 -3.50 -5.57
N ALA A 21 -29.37 -2.60 -6.41
CA ALA A 21 -28.52 -1.76 -7.27
C ALA A 21 -27.60 -0.86 -6.44
N GLY A 22 -28.07 -0.29 -5.34
CA GLY A 22 -27.28 0.50 -4.40
C GLY A 22 -26.17 -0.32 -3.74
N VAL A 23 -26.47 -1.53 -3.29
CA VAL A 23 -25.48 -2.45 -2.70
C VAL A 23 -24.44 -2.90 -3.75
N LEU A 24 -24.89 -3.21 -4.96
CA LEU A 24 -23.98 -3.57 -6.06
C LEU A 24 -23.07 -2.40 -6.47
N ALA A 25 -23.62 -1.20 -6.56
CA ALA A 25 -22.86 0.01 -6.83
C ALA A 25 -21.85 0.31 -5.70
N TRP A 26 -22.26 0.18 -4.43
CA TRP A 26 -21.38 0.33 -3.28
C TRP A 26 -20.22 -0.68 -3.31
N ASN A 27 -20.50 -1.94 -3.62
CA ASN A 27 -19.46 -2.96 -3.75
C ASN A 27 -18.54 -2.77 -4.97
N ALA A 28 -19.04 -2.16 -6.06
CA ALA A 28 -18.26 -1.93 -7.27
C ALA A 28 -17.41 -0.63 -7.21
N PHE A 29 -17.95 0.43 -6.59
CA PHE A 29 -17.34 1.76 -6.59
C PHE A 29 -16.80 2.22 -5.23
N GLY A 30 -17.20 1.56 -4.14
CA GLY A 30 -16.80 1.94 -2.78
C GLY A 30 -15.51 1.29 -2.28
N ARG A 31 -14.89 0.39 -3.03
CA ARG A 31 -13.63 -0.25 -2.63
C ARG A 31 -12.45 0.54 -3.11
N ALA A 32 -11.47 0.73 -2.22
CA ALA A 32 -10.16 1.27 -2.57
C ALA A 32 -9.54 0.46 -3.73
N PRO A 33 -8.75 1.09 -4.62
CA PRO A 33 -8.16 0.40 -5.77
C PRO A 33 -7.22 -0.72 -5.30
N LYS A 34 -7.21 -1.83 -6.03
CA LYS A 34 -6.26 -2.91 -5.78
C LYS A 34 -4.85 -2.44 -6.07
N ALA A 35 -3.92 -2.79 -5.19
CA ALA A 35 -2.50 -2.66 -5.47
C ALA A 35 -2.10 -3.58 -6.63
N PRO A 36 -1.19 -3.13 -7.50
CA PRO A 36 -0.72 -3.94 -8.62
C PRO A 36 -0.01 -5.20 -8.13
N GLU A 37 -0.13 -6.27 -8.90
CA GLU A 37 0.67 -7.48 -8.69
C GLU A 37 2.04 -7.29 -9.34
N VAL A 38 3.08 -7.28 -8.51
CA VAL A 38 4.46 -7.03 -8.93
C VAL A 38 5.42 -7.94 -8.19
N ASP A 39 6.60 -8.10 -8.77
CA ASP A 39 7.74 -8.78 -8.18
C ASP A 39 8.81 -7.75 -7.79
N TYR A 40 9.14 -7.73 -6.50
CA TYR A 40 10.19 -6.89 -5.94
C TYR A 40 11.53 -7.63 -5.99
N HIS A 41 12.47 -7.17 -6.80
CA HIS A 41 13.82 -7.73 -6.88
C HIS A 41 14.68 -7.18 -5.75
N LEU A 42 14.90 -7.99 -4.72
CA LEU A 42 15.61 -7.58 -3.51
C LEU A 42 17.13 -7.48 -3.74
N LEU A 43 17.79 -6.66 -2.96
CA LEU A 43 19.24 -6.48 -3.02
C LEU A 43 20.03 -7.76 -2.80
N GLY A 44 19.48 -8.72 -2.06
CA GLY A 44 20.06 -10.06 -1.83
C GLY A 44 19.95 -11.02 -3.02
N GLY A 45 19.36 -10.59 -4.15
CA GLY A 45 19.16 -11.41 -5.35
C GLY A 45 17.91 -12.29 -5.33
N THR A 46 17.14 -12.27 -4.26
CA THR A 46 15.85 -12.96 -4.18
C THR A 46 14.73 -12.07 -4.70
N THR A 47 13.60 -12.68 -5.04
CA THR A 47 12.39 -11.97 -5.46
C THR A 47 11.30 -12.14 -4.40
N LEU A 48 10.68 -11.03 -4.00
CA LEU A 48 9.52 -10.99 -3.14
C LEU A 48 8.29 -10.63 -4.00
N SER A 49 7.37 -11.56 -4.16
CA SER A 49 6.10 -11.27 -4.86
C SER A 49 5.14 -10.50 -3.96
N SER A 50 4.41 -9.56 -4.52
CA SER A 50 3.33 -8.85 -3.81
C SER A 50 2.26 -9.81 -3.26
N GLN A 51 2.08 -10.99 -3.87
CA GLN A 51 1.17 -12.03 -3.37
C GLN A 51 1.62 -12.62 -2.03
N GLN A 52 2.93 -12.71 -1.77
CA GLN A 52 3.48 -13.18 -0.48
C GLN A 52 3.23 -12.20 0.67
N LEU A 53 2.85 -10.97 0.34
CA LEU A 53 2.51 -9.93 1.32
C LEU A 53 1.01 -9.90 1.67
N ARG A 54 0.19 -10.71 1.02
CA ARG A 54 -1.24 -10.82 1.33
C ARG A 54 -1.46 -11.25 2.79
N GLY A 55 -2.50 -10.69 3.41
CA GLY A 55 -2.78 -10.90 4.83
C GLY A 55 -1.99 -9.98 5.78
N LYS A 56 -1.02 -9.23 5.27
CA LYS A 56 -0.30 -8.18 6.01
C LYS A 56 -0.80 -6.79 5.61
N VAL A 57 -0.66 -5.82 6.51
CA VAL A 57 -0.70 -4.40 6.17
C VAL A 57 0.68 -4.04 5.63
N VAL A 58 0.75 -3.43 4.44
CA VAL A 58 2.03 -3.20 3.76
C VAL A 58 2.19 -1.73 3.42
N LEU A 59 3.36 -1.16 3.72
CA LEU A 59 3.79 0.11 3.15
C LEU A 59 4.80 -0.16 2.04
N VAL A 60 4.49 0.28 0.82
CA VAL A 60 5.44 0.29 -0.29
C VAL A 60 5.95 1.71 -0.45
N GLU A 61 7.26 1.92 -0.26
CA GLU A 61 7.88 3.24 -0.31
C GLU A 61 8.87 3.34 -1.47
N PHE A 62 8.61 4.26 -2.39
CA PHE A 62 9.51 4.61 -3.49
C PHE A 62 10.47 5.71 -3.05
N TRP A 63 11.77 5.42 -3.13
CA TRP A 63 12.82 6.28 -2.63
C TRP A 63 14.08 6.25 -3.51
N ALA A 64 15.04 7.12 -3.20
CA ALA A 64 16.37 7.09 -3.79
C ALA A 64 17.42 7.61 -2.78
N THR A 65 18.65 7.16 -2.91
CA THR A 65 19.79 7.64 -2.07
C THR A 65 20.12 9.10 -2.31
N SER A 66 19.79 9.63 -3.49
CA SER A 66 19.94 11.05 -3.84
C SER A 66 18.79 11.94 -3.33
N CYS A 67 17.72 11.34 -2.80
CA CYS A 67 16.57 12.07 -2.25
C CYS A 67 16.82 12.37 -0.77
N THR A 68 17.21 13.59 -0.45
CA THR A 68 17.52 14.01 0.94
C THR A 68 16.35 13.78 1.89
N THR A 69 15.12 14.08 1.44
CA THR A 69 13.89 13.84 2.23
C THR A 69 13.71 12.36 2.53
N CYS A 70 13.90 11.49 1.53
CA CYS A 70 13.77 10.05 1.69
C CYS A 70 14.77 9.51 2.74
N VAL A 71 16.04 9.90 2.60
CA VAL A 71 17.11 9.51 3.54
C VAL A 71 16.80 10.00 4.96
N GLY A 72 16.28 11.23 5.07
CA GLY A 72 15.91 11.81 6.36
C GLY A 72 14.71 11.13 7.04
N GLU A 73 13.83 10.48 6.28
CA GLU A 73 12.68 9.73 6.82
C GLU A 73 13.01 8.29 7.23
N MET A 74 14.09 7.70 6.70
CA MET A 74 14.43 6.27 6.96
C MET A 74 14.49 5.91 8.44
N PRO A 75 15.06 6.71 9.36
CA PRO A 75 15.03 6.38 10.79
C PRO A 75 13.59 6.24 11.34
N SER A 76 12.66 7.03 10.82
CA SER A 76 11.24 6.96 11.21
C SER A 76 10.55 5.73 10.61
N MET A 77 10.93 5.34 9.39
CA MET A 77 10.44 4.10 8.76
C MET A 77 10.95 2.86 9.50
N VAL A 78 12.21 2.87 9.96
CA VAL A 78 12.76 1.81 10.82
C VAL A 78 11.95 1.69 12.11
N LYS A 79 11.70 2.78 12.82
CA LYS A 79 10.88 2.79 14.04
C LYS A 79 9.45 2.31 13.79
N THR A 80 8.88 2.69 12.65
CA THR A 80 7.54 2.24 12.24
C THR A 80 7.53 0.73 12.03
N TYR A 81 8.52 0.22 11.28
CA TYR A 81 8.66 -1.21 11.04
C TYR A 81 8.82 -1.99 12.35
N ASP A 82 9.74 -1.60 13.21
CA ASP A 82 10.00 -2.27 14.49
C ASP A 82 8.74 -2.31 15.38
N THR A 83 7.95 -1.23 15.33
CA THR A 83 6.72 -1.13 16.16
C THR A 83 5.59 -2.03 15.67
N PHE A 84 5.44 -2.16 14.35
CA PHE A 84 4.24 -2.77 13.77
C PHE A 84 4.50 -4.12 13.08
N ALA A 85 5.73 -4.47 12.68
CA ALA A 85 6.04 -5.74 12.04
C ALA A 85 5.63 -6.96 12.87
N PRO A 86 5.83 -6.99 14.21
CA PRO A 86 5.38 -8.11 15.04
C PRO A 86 3.86 -8.28 15.07
N LYS A 87 3.10 -7.27 14.61
CA LYS A 87 1.62 -7.24 14.60
C LYS A 87 1.02 -7.57 13.23
N GLY A 88 1.87 -7.86 12.23
CA GLY A 88 1.41 -8.18 10.87
C GLY A 88 1.50 -7.02 9.87
N PHE A 89 2.39 -6.07 10.13
CA PHE A 89 2.80 -5.04 9.17
C PHE A 89 4.06 -5.46 8.42
N ASP A 90 4.22 -4.98 7.20
CA ASP A 90 5.48 -5.08 6.45
C ASP A 90 5.77 -3.77 5.72
N LEU A 91 7.04 -3.55 5.37
CA LEU A 91 7.49 -2.41 4.59
C LEU A 91 8.41 -2.90 3.47
N VAL A 92 8.17 -2.45 2.25
CA VAL A 92 9.06 -2.72 1.11
C VAL A 92 9.56 -1.37 0.58
N ALA A 93 10.86 -1.12 0.76
CA ALA A 93 11.51 0.07 0.23
C ALA A 93 11.98 -0.21 -1.21
N VAL A 94 11.38 0.47 -2.19
CA VAL A 94 11.66 0.29 -3.61
C VAL A 94 12.52 1.45 -4.08
N SER A 95 13.80 1.20 -4.34
CA SER A 95 14.70 2.19 -4.91
C SER A 95 14.41 2.38 -6.39
N MET A 96 14.34 3.65 -6.81
CA MET A 96 14.03 4.05 -8.19
C MET A 96 15.12 3.61 -9.18
N ASN A 97 14.73 3.43 -10.44
CA ASN A 97 15.60 2.94 -11.52
C ASN A 97 16.82 3.82 -11.84
N TYR A 98 16.75 5.10 -11.50
CA TYR A 98 17.86 6.05 -11.71
C TYR A 98 18.88 6.05 -10.57
N ASP A 99 18.62 5.32 -9.47
CA ASP A 99 19.54 5.28 -8.33
C ASP A 99 20.70 4.31 -8.58
N ASN A 100 21.85 4.62 -8.00
CA ASN A 100 23.03 3.75 -8.14
C ASN A 100 22.89 2.51 -7.24
N PRO A 101 22.93 1.29 -7.79
CA PRO A 101 22.77 0.06 -7.00
C PRO A 101 23.77 -0.09 -5.84
N GLN A 102 25.00 0.41 -6.03
CA GLN A 102 26.01 0.31 -4.98
C GLN A 102 25.70 1.26 -3.81
N TYR A 103 25.16 2.45 -4.11
CA TYR A 103 24.77 3.40 -3.06
C TYR A 103 23.56 2.87 -2.29
N VAL A 104 22.57 2.32 -2.99
CA VAL A 104 21.40 1.67 -2.36
C VAL A 104 21.85 0.52 -1.45
N LYS A 105 22.74 -0.36 -1.95
CA LYS A 105 23.27 -1.47 -1.17
C LYS A 105 24.01 -0.98 0.07
N ASN A 106 24.92 -0.01 -0.08
CA ASN A 106 25.68 0.53 1.05
C ASN A 106 24.75 1.15 2.09
N PHE A 107 23.76 1.94 1.65
CA PHE A 107 22.78 2.55 2.54
C PHE A 107 21.95 1.49 3.28
N ALA A 108 21.46 0.48 2.56
CA ALA A 108 20.62 -0.57 3.14
C ALA A 108 21.35 -1.48 4.14
N THR A 109 22.67 -1.66 3.99
CA THR A 109 23.46 -2.57 4.85
C THR A 109 24.27 -1.87 5.94
N SER A 110 24.59 -0.60 5.74
CA SER A 110 25.53 0.14 6.61
C SER A 110 25.23 1.64 6.63
N GLY A 111 23.93 2.00 6.53
CA GLY A 111 23.50 3.39 6.61
C GLY A 111 23.77 4.02 7.97
N PRO A 112 23.52 5.34 8.15
CA PRO A 112 23.82 6.07 9.38
C PRO A 112 23.20 5.45 10.63
N ASP A 113 22.04 4.80 10.48
CA ASP A 113 21.27 4.18 11.58
C ASP A 113 21.41 2.64 11.58
N GLY A 114 22.40 2.08 10.87
CA GLY A 114 22.62 0.65 10.73
C GLY A 114 21.93 0.05 9.49
N ALA A 115 21.81 -1.30 9.49
CA ALA A 115 21.15 -2.00 8.40
C ALA A 115 19.63 -1.80 8.47
N LEU A 116 18.99 -1.61 7.31
CA LEU A 116 17.53 -1.51 7.24
C LEU A 116 16.89 -2.88 7.56
N PRO A 117 15.92 -2.95 8.50
CA PRO A 117 15.36 -4.21 8.97
C PRO A 117 14.26 -4.79 8.04
N PHE A 118 13.92 -4.09 6.99
CA PHE A 118 12.85 -4.45 6.05
C PHE A 118 13.40 -4.72 4.64
N PRO A 119 12.62 -5.39 3.76
CA PRO A 119 13.00 -5.64 2.37
C PRO A 119 13.32 -4.35 1.60
N VAL A 120 14.48 -4.34 0.94
CA VAL A 120 14.89 -3.28 0.00
C VAL A 120 15.00 -3.88 -1.40
N ALA A 121 14.23 -3.34 -2.33
CA ALA A 121 14.20 -3.75 -3.73
C ALA A 121 14.77 -2.66 -4.64
N MET A 122 15.28 -3.09 -5.80
CA MET A 122 15.73 -2.22 -6.88
C MET A 122 14.74 -2.34 -8.05
N ASP A 123 14.08 -1.25 -8.41
CA ASP A 123 13.22 -1.20 -9.61
C ASP A 123 14.03 -0.81 -10.87
N ARG A 124 14.97 -1.67 -11.28
CA ARG A 124 15.92 -1.38 -12.38
C ARG A 124 15.23 -1.02 -13.70
N SER A 125 14.09 -1.61 -13.99
CA SER A 125 13.33 -1.40 -15.23
C SER A 125 12.33 -0.23 -15.13
N GLY A 126 12.03 0.26 -13.92
CA GLY A 126 10.94 1.17 -13.66
C GLY A 126 9.54 0.50 -13.72
N ALA A 127 9.49 -0.83 -13.81
CA ALA A 127 8.24 -1.55 -13.98
C ALA A 127 7.35 -1.49 -12.73
N VAL A 128 7.94 -1.53 -11.53
CA VAL A 128 7.20 -1.42 -10.28
C VAL A 128 6.62 -0.03 -10.13
N ALA A 129 7.42 1.02 -10.32
CA ALA A 129 6.98 2.41 -10.28
C ALA A 129 5.86 2.68 -11.30
N LYS A 130 6.00 2.15 -12.52
CA LYS A 130 4.97 2.24 -13.56
C LYS A 130 3.68 1.55 -13.17
N ALA A 131 3.74 0.35 -12.58
CA ALA A 131 2.57 -0.40 -12.14
C ALA A 131 1.80 0.34 -11.03
N PHE A 132 2.50 1.06 -10.13
CA PHE A 132 1.90 1.89 -9.07
C PHE A 132 1.39 3.26 -9.56
N GLY A 133 1.15 3.43 -10.86
CA GLY A 133 0.61 4.66 -11.45
C GLY A 133 1.68 5.63 -11.94
N ASP A 134 2.80 5.11 -12.43
CA ASP A 134 3.92 5.87 -12.99
C ASP A 134 4.55 6.84 -11.96
N VAL A 135 4.97 6.27 -10.83
CA VAL A 135 5.62 7.03 -9.75
C VAL A 135 6.89 7.71 -10.26
N ARG A 136 6.92 9.05 -10.20
CA ARG A 136 8.04 9.89 -10.68
C ARG A 136 8.69 10.73 -9.59
N LEU A 137 8.00 10.89 -8.47
CA LEU A 137 8.46 11.71 -7.35
C LEU A 137 8.83 10.83 -6.17
N THR A 138 9.87 11.19 -5.45
CA THR A 138 10.29 10.54 -4.21
C THR A 138 10.40 11.55 -3.06
N PRO A 139 10.02 11.17 -1.84
CA PRO A 139 9.38 9.91 -1.50
C PRO A 139 7.91 9.84 -2.00
N THR A 140 7.47 8.65 -2.37
CA THR A 140 6.04 8.34 -2.59
C THR A 140 5.75 7.00 -1.94
N SER A 141 4.74 6.96 -1.07
CA SER A 141 4.40 5.74 -0.32
C SER A 141 2.95 5.34 -0.53
N PHE A 142 2.71 4.03 -0.55
CA PHE A 142 1.38 3.43 -0.68
C PHE A 142 1.12 2.52 0.52
N LEU A 143 0.12 2.84 1.33
CA LEU A 143 -0.35 1.97 2.40
C LEU A 143 -1.42 1.04 1.86
N ILE A 144 -1.21 -0.26 2.03
CA ILE A 144 -2.01 -1.33 1.46
C ILE A 144 -2.58 -2.17 2.60
N ASP A 145 -3.88 -2.47 2.55
CA ASP A 145 -4.55 -3.30 3.53
C ASP A 145 -4.25 -4.81 3.35
N ARG A 146 -4.71 -5.63 4.28
CA ARG A 146 -4.52 -7.09 4.26
C ARG A 146 -5.12 -7.78 3.03
N SER A 147 -6.15 -7.19 2.42
CA SER A 147 -6.80 -7.70 1.22
C SER A 147 -6.13 -7.21 -0.08
N GLY A 148 -5.12 -6.31 0.07
CA GLY A 148 -4.31 -5.78 -1.01
C GLY A 148 -4.92 -4.59 -1.73
N HIS A 149 -5.73 -3.78 -1.04
CA HIS A 149 -6.22 -2.51 -1.57
C HIS A 149 -5.37 -1.34 -1.06
N ILE A 150 -5.10 -0.38 -1.93
CA ILE A 150 -4.40 0.85 -1.56
C ILE A 150 -5.37 1.74 -0.79
N VAL A 151 -5.14 1.90 0.51
CA VAL A 151 -5.99 2.73 1.38
C VAL A 151 -5.50 4.17 1.50
N LYS A 152 -4.22 4.39 1.25
CA LYS A 152 -3.62 5.73 1.28
C LYS A 152 -2.40 5.81 0.38
N GLN A 153 -2.24 6.94 -0.30
CA GLN A 153 -1.02 7.34 -0.98
C GLN A 153 -0.49 8.63 -0.36
N TYR A 154 0.81 8.67 -0.12
CA TYR A 154 1.55 9.86 0.26
C TYR A 154 2.47 10.24 -0.89
N VAL A 155 2.48 11.51 -1.31
CA VAL A 155 3.42 12.07 -2.28
C VAL A 155 4.19 13.17 -1.56
N GLY A 156 5.50 13.03 -1.47
CA GLY A 156 6.34 13.84 -0.59
C GLY A 156 6.42 13.26 0.84
N PRO A 157 6.86 14.05 1.82
CA PRO A 157 7.06 13.59 3.20
C PRO A 157 5.82 12.92 3.79
N THR A 158 6.03 11.77 4.44
CA THR A 158 4.96 10.99 5.04
C THR A 158 4.48 11.61 6.35
N ASN A 159 3.18 11.83 6.50
CA ASN A 159 2.59 12.17 7.79
C ASN A 159 2.60 10.94 8.71
N LEU A 160 3.62 10.82 9.56
CA LEU A 160 3.82 9.68 10.44
C LEU A 160 2.68 9.46 11.43
N GLN A 161 2.07 10.54 11.95
CA GLN A 161 0.94 10.41 12.88
C GLN A 161 -0.27 9.78 12.20
N GLU A 162 -0.60 10.23 11.00
CA GLU A 162 -1.67 9.66 10.18
C GLU A 162 -1.33 8.22 9.79
N LEU A 163 -0.11 7.94 9.33
CA LEU A 163 0.35 6.61 8.94
C LEU A 163 0.20 5.62 10.11
N HIS A 164 0.68 5.95 11.30
CA HIS A 164 0.60 5.08 12.49
C HIS A 164 -0.86 4.84 12.90
N SER A 165 -1.72 5.86 12.83
CA SER A 165 -3.15 5.71 13.11
C SER A 165 -3.81 4.73 12.12
N LEU A 166 -3.55 4.89 10.82
CA LEU A 166 -4.09 4.02 9.78
C LEU A 166 -3.57 2.59 9.90
N ILE A 167 -2.26 2.39 10.11
CA ILE A 167 -1.68 1.05 10.35
C ILE A 167 -2.39 0.38 11.53
N GLY A 168 -2.54 1.10 12.66
CA GLY A 168 -3.21 0.58 13.84
C GLY A 168 -4.65 0.14 13.58
N GLN A 169 -5.42 0.92 12.82
CA GLN A 169 -6.79 0.59 12.41
C GLN A 169 -6.84 -0.64 11.50
N LEU A 170 -5.97 -0.69 10.48
CA LEU A 170 -5.91 -1.80 9.52
C LEU A 170 -5.48 -3.13 10.17
N LEU A 171 -4.60 -3.07 11.17
CA LEU A 171 -4.16 -4.25 11.90
C LEU A 171 -5.27 -4.86 12.77
N GLN A 172 -6.27 -4.08 13.17
CA GLN A 172 -7.43 -4.54 13.94
C GLN A 172 -8.53 -5.14 13.04
N GLN A 173 -8.53 -4.84 11.76
CA GLN A 173 -9.49 -5.41 10.79
C GLN A 173 -9.11 -6.86 10.48
N GLN A 174 -10.13 -7.75 10.49
CA GLN A 174 -9.95 -9.10 9.96
C GLN A 174 -9.84 -9.03 8.43
N ALA A 175 -8.98 -9.90 7.85
CA ALA A 175 -8.80 -10.00 6.42
C ALA A 175 -10.05 -10.58 5.72
#